data_d4337fea3e6741ac5ebb282bf4c1b033
#
_entry.id   d4337fea3e6741ac5ebb282bf4c1b033
#
_cell.length_a   1.000
_cell.length_b   1.000
_cell.length_c   1.000
_cell.angle_alpha   90.00
_cell.angle_beta   90.00
_cell.angle_gamma   90.00
#
_symmetry.space_group_name_H-M   'P 1'
#
loop_
_entity.id
_entity.type
_entity.pdbx_description
1 polymer ?
#
loop_
_entity_poly.entity_id
_entity_poly.type
_entity_poly.pdbx_seq_one_letter_code
_entity_poly.pdbx_strand_id
1 'polypeptide(L)'
;MEAWARILIHGRNGDLPNTRGHRVVRWARIGVLILTGLVTLQSLLLVAGAWRDDIAIQRNMGVAEAEVLSAGPRRSTIEFVTPDRVTYRPELGVLYPSELATGMRIYVEYDKRNPNLVRVQHRTAKLAIIPAGSLAVVGWLVAAGALTGLALVDKRLDRQLASASSQAGS
;
A
#
# COMPACT_ATOMS: atom_id res chain seq x y z
N MET A 1 -3.83 16.53 -21.14
CA MET A 1 -3.90 15.98 -19.77
C MET A 1 -4.55 16.91 -18.74
N GLU A 2 -4.47 18.22 -18.91
CA GLU A 2 -5.03 19.20 -17.95
C GLU A 2 -6.57 19.25 -17.85
N ALA A 3 -7.31 18.94 -18.92
CA ALA A 3 -8.77 19.00 -18.92
C ALA A 3 -9.41 17.98 -17.95
N TRP A 4 -8.88 16.76 -17.87
CA TRP A 4 -9.37 15.73 -16.96
C TRP A 4 -9.11 16.06 -15.50
N ALA A 5 -7.95 16.64 -15.19
CA ALA A 5 -7.63 17.07 -13.83
C ALA A 5 -8.58 18.19 -13.37
N ARG A 6 -8.93 19.13 -14.23
CA ARG A 6 -9.93 20.18 -13.94
C ARG A 6 -11.32 19.61 -13.66
N ILE A 7 -11.77 18.63 -14.45
CA ILE A 7 -13.08 17.99 -14.25
C ILE A 7 -13.13 17.23 -12.91
N LEU A 8 -12.05 16.55 -12.53
CA LEU A 8 -11.96 15.82 -11.27
C LEU A 8 -11.96 16.74 -10.04
N ILE A 9 -11.32 17.91 -10.15
CA ILE A 9 -11.17 18.85 -9.02
C ILE A 9 -12.40 19.79 -8.92
N HIS A 10 -12.89 20.31 -10.04
CA HIS A 10 -13.91 21.37 -10.07
C HIS A 10 -15.31 20.87 -10.44
N GLY A 11 -15.43 19.62 -10.86
CA GLY A 11 -16.67 19.12 -11.43
C GLY A 11 -16.92 19.64 -12.86
N ARG A 12 -18.05 19.25 -13.44
CA ARG A 12 -18.41 19.51 -14.84
C ARG A 12 -18.88 20.96 -15.10
N ASN A 13 -19.27 21.68 -14.04
CA ASN A 13 -19.87 23.02 -14.11
C ASN A 13 -19.00 24.01 -13.30
N GLY A 14 -17.83 24.38 -13.85
CA GLY A 14 -16.86 25.26 -13.18
C GLY A 14 -17.32 26.70 -12.88
N ASP A 15 -18.48 27.11 -13.38
CA ASP A 15 -18.98 28.52 -13.35
C ASP A 15 -20.14 28.77 -12.36
N LEU A 16 -20.46 27.79 -11.51
CA LEU A 16 -21.54 27.93 -10.52
C LEU A 16 -21.14 28.78 -9.31
N PRO A 17 -22.08 29.51 -8.67
CA PRO A 17 -21.78 30.35 -7.53
C PRO A 17 -21.09 29.55 -6.44
N ASN A 18 -19.94 30.09 -5.97
CA ASN A 18 -19.06 29.46 -4.98
C ASN A 18 -19.71 29.47 -3.58
N THR A 19 -20.79 28.70 -3.43
CA THR A 19 -21.44 28.50 -2.14
C THR A 19 -20.56 27.69 -1.20
N ARG A 20 -20.77 27.82 0.11
CA ARG A 20 -20.02 27.04 1.12
C ARG A 20 -20.07 25.55 0.83
N GLY A 21 -21.20 25.01 0.35
CA GLY A 21 -21.37 23.60 0.00
C GLY A 21 -20.42 23.13 -1.11
N HIS A 22 -20.34 23.86 -2.22
CA HIS A 22 -19.43 23.52 -3.32
C HIS A 22 -17.95 23.59 -2.93
N ARG A 23 -17.60 24.53 -2.05
CA ARG A 23 -16.25 24.64 -1.50
C ARG A 23 -15.87 23.39 -0.67
N VAL A 24 -16.77 22.94 0.19
CA VAL A 24 -16.55 21.72 1.00
C VAL A 24 -16.40 20.49 0.10
N VAL A 25 -17.29 20.31 -0.88
CA VAL A 25 -17.20 19.17 -1.82
C VAL A 25 -15.88 19.19 -2.60
N ARG A 26 -15.42 20.35 -3.03
CA ARG A 26 -14.13 20.50 -3.72
C ARG A 26 -12.96 20.08 -2.84
N TRP A 27 -12.90 20.58 -1.60
CA TRP A 27 -11.84 20.19 -0.67
C TRP A 27 -11.88 18.71 -0.30
N ALA A 28 -13.09 18.14 -0.15
CA ALA A 28 -13.25 16.70 0.07
C ALA A 28 -12.73 15.87 -1.11
N ARG A 29 -13.00 16.28 -2.35
CA ARG A 29 -12.43 15.61 -3.55
C ARG A 29 -10.91 15.65 -3.57
N ILE A 30 -10.33 16.81 -3.28
CA ILE A 30 -8.87 16.97 -3.21
C ILE A 30 -8.30 16.05 -2.12
N GLY A 31 -8.92 16.02 -0.95
CA GLY A 31 -8.51 15.14 0.16
C GLY A 31 -8.54 13.66 -0.23
N VAL A 32 -9.61 13.20 -0.88
CA VAL A 32 -9.72 11.81 -1.37
C VAL A 32 -8.61 11.49 -2.38
N LEU A 33 -8.34 12.39 -3.34
CA LEU A 33 -7.31 12.19 -4.34
C LEU A 33 -5.90 12.14 -3.73
N ILE A 34 -5.60 13.04 -2.79
CA ILE A 34 -4.32 13.05 -2.07
C ILE A 34 -4.15 11.75 -1.27
N LEU A 35 -5.15 11.35 -0.50
CA LEU A 35 -5.10 10.12 0.30
C LEU A 35 -4.88 8.88 -0.59
N THR A 36 -5.61 8.79 -1.70
CA THR A 36 -5.47 7.69 -2.67
C THR A 36 -4.08 7.68 -3.29
N GLY A 37 -3.55 8.85 -3.65
CA GLY A 37 -2.19 9.00 -4.15
C GLY A 37 -1.13 8.55 -3.15
N LEU A 38 -1.28 8.91 -1.88
CA LEU A 38 -0.38 8.48 -0.80
C LEU A 38 -0.41 6.97 -0.59
N VAL A 39 -1.61 6.36 -0.54
CA VAL A 39 -1.76 4.89 -0.42
C VAL A 39 -1.12 4.18 -1.61
N THR A 40 -1.32 4.69 -2.82
CA THR A 40 -0.71 4.12 -4.03
C THR A 40 0.81 4.21 -3.97
N LEU A 41 1.35 5.37 -3.63
CA LEU A 41 2.80 5.59 -3.49
C LEU A 41 3.40 4.65 -2.42
N GLN A 42 2.75 4.55 -1.26
CA GLN A 42 3.16 3.64 -0.19
C GLN A 42 3.20 2.18 -0.67
N SER A 43 2.18 1.73 -1.39
CA SER A 43 2.11 0.38 -1.94
C SER A 43 3.24 0.11 -2.94
N LEU A 44 3.53 1.07 -3.82
CA LEU A 44 4.63 0.98 -4.78
C LEU A 44 6.00 0.90 -4.09
N LEU A 45 6.23 1.72 -3.06
CA LEU A 45 7.48 1.71 -2.30
C LEU A 45 7.69 0.38 -1.55
N LEU A 46 6.62 -0.20 -0.99
CA LEU A 46 6.69 -1.51 -0.34
C LEU A 46 7.07 -2.62 -1.33
N VAL A 47 6.46 -2.63 -2.52
CA VAL A 47 6.78 -3.61 -3.57
C VAL A 47 8.19 -3.41 -4.07
N ALA A 48 8.61 -2.17 -4.32
CA ALA A 48 9.96 -1.86 -4.79
C ALA A 48 11.03 -2.25 -3.76
N GLY A 49 10.78 -2.03 -2.46
CA GLY A 49 11.65 -2.46 -1.37
C GLY A 49 11.80 -3.99 -1.34
N ALA A 50 10.69 -4.71 -1.36
CA ALA A 50 10.70 -6.17 -1.38
C ALA A 50 11.43 -6.74 -2.61
N TRP A 51 11.28 -6.13 -3.77
CA TRP A 51 12.00 -6.54 -4.97
C TRP A 51 13.50 -6.27 -4.89
N ARG A 52 13.88 -5.11 -4.35
CA ARG A 52 15.30 -4.77 -4.15
C ARG A 52 15.98 -5.81 -3.25
N ASP A 53 15.34 -6.16 -2.15
CA ASP A 53 15.86 -7.16 -1.20
C ASP A 53 15.97 -8.55 -1.84
N ASP A 54 14.95 -8.93 -2.61
CA ASP A 54 14.93 -10.19 -3.36
C ASP A 54 16.08 -10.28 -4.39
N ILE A 55 16.32 -9.21 -5.14
CA ILE A 55 17.42 -9.12 -6.10
C ILE A 55 18.78 -9.16 -5.38
N ALA A 56 18.92 -8.51 -4.23
CA ALA A 56 20.16 -8.52 -3.47
C ALA A 56 20.50 -9.93 -3.00
N ILE A 57 19.52 -10.66 -2.45
CA ILE A 57 19.68 -12.06 -2.05
C ILE A 57 20.04 -12.92 -3.27
N GLN A 58 19.32 -12.78 -4.40
CA GLN A 58 19.58 -13.61 -5.58
C GLN A 58 20.99 -13.42 -6.17
N ARG A 59 21.52 -12.20 -6.12
CA ARG A 59 22.86 -11.89 -6.69
C ARG A 59 24.01 -12.54 -5.91
N ASN A 60 23.88 -12.71 -4.60
CA ASN A 60 24.92 -13.24 -3.71
C ASN A 60 24.37 -14.31 -2.79
N MET A 61 23.54 -15.19 -3.30
CA MET A 61 22.76 -16.13 -2.53
C MET A 61 23.66 -17.13 -1.78
N GLY A 62 23.43 -17.21 -0.47
CA GLY A 62 23.83 -18.31 0.39
C GLY A 62 22.61 -19.05 0.89
N VAL A 63 22.75 -20.33 1.16
CA VAL A 63 21.74 -21.17 1.78
C VAL A 63 22.31 -21.71 3.09
N ALA A 64 21.54 -21.65 4.14
CA ALA A 64 21.91 -22.19 5.44
C ALA A 64 20.70 -22.85 6.11
N GLU A 65 20.97 -23.80 7.00
CA GLU A 65 19.98 -24.32 7.93
C GLU A 65 19.87 -23.33 9.09
N ALA A 66 18.65 -22.94 9.43
CA ALA A 66 18.35 -22.01 10.51
C ALA A 66 17.43 -22.68 11.55
N GLU A 67 17.66 -22.39 12.82
CA GLU A 67 16.80 -22.79 13.91
C GLU A 67 15.85 -21.64 14.27
N VAL A 68 14.58 -21.95 14.48
CA VAL A 68 13.57 -20.99 14.90
C VAL A 68 13.63 -20.83 16.40
N LEU A 69 14.14 -19.71 16.87
CA LEU A 69 14.27 -19.42 18.32
C LEU A 69 12.92 -18.99 18.91
N SER A 70 12.12 -18.26 18.14
CA SER A 70 10.80 -17.79 18.58
C SER A 70 9.89 -17.62 17.38
N ALA A 71 8.69 -18.19 17.46
CA ALA A 71 7.66 -18.08 16.44
C ALA A 71 6.64 -17.02 16.88
N GLY A 72 6.62 -15.87 16.19
CA GLY A 72 5.66 -14.79 16.41
C GLY A 72 4.58 -14.73 15.32
N PRO A 73 3.47 -14.01 15.54
CA PRO A 73 2.32 -14.00 14.60
C PRO A 73 2.62 -13.31 13.26
N ARG A 74 3.67 -12.53 13.16
CA ARG A 74 4.05 -11.82 11.91
C ARG A 74 5.50 -12.07 11.51
N ARG A 75 6.37 -12.30 12.48
CA ARG A 75 7.82 -12.53 12.28
C ARG A 75 8.31 -13.58 13.25
N SER A 76 9.26 -14.38 12.80
CA SER A 76 9.95 -15.37 13.63
C SER A 76 11.41 -15.00 13.75
N THR A 77 11.95 -15.09 14.97
CA THR A 77 13.37 -14.94 15.21
C THR A 77 14.05 -16.25 14.87
N ILE A 78 15.09 -16.18 14.05
CA ILE A 78 15.87 -17.33 13.63
C ILE A 78 17.34 -17.11 13.95
N GLU A 79 18.08 -18.20 14.05
CA GLU A 79 19.53 -18.22 14.13
C GLU A 79 20.07 -19.19 13.10
N PHE A 80 21.11 -18.81 12.39
CA PHE A 80 21.79 -19.69 11.45
C PHE A 80 23.31 -19.45 11.45
N VAL A 81 24.03 -20.47 11.04
CA VAL A 81 25.49 -20.43 10.96
C VAL A 81 25.90 -20.41 9.48
N THR A 82 26.72 -19.44 9.12
CA THR A 82 27.30 -19.36 7.77
C THR A 82 28.46 -20.35 7.61
N PRO A 83 28.88 -20.67 6.36
CA PRO A 83 30.04 -21.53 6.11
C PRO A 83 31.32 -21.07 6.80
N ASP A 84 31.46 -19.78 7.06
CA ASP A 84 32.58 -19.18 7.80
C ASP A 84 32.51 -19.39 9.32
N ARG A 85 31.55 -20.21 9.78
CA ARG A 85 31.27 -20.51 11.19
C ARG A 85 30.86 -19.28 12.02
N VAL A 86 30.32 -18.27 11.39
CA VAL A 86 29.76 -17.09 12.08
C VAL A 86 28.26 -17.32 12.28
N THR A 87 27.81 -17.13 13.51
CA THR A 87 26.38 -17.21 13.86
C THR A 87 25.72 -15.87 13.62
N TYR A 88 24.65 -15.89 12.86
CA TYR A 88 23.83 -14.70 12.59
C TYR A 88 22.43 -14.85 13.16
N ARG A 89 21.96 -13.77 13.79
CA ARG A 89 20.61 -13.64 14.33
C ARG A 89 20.01 -12.35 13.74
N PRO A 90 19.33 -12.42 12.59
CA PRO A 90 18.81 -11.24 11.92
C PRO A 90 17.85 -10.46 12.82
N GLU A 91 18.09 -9.15 13.01
CA GLU A 91 17.30 -8.28 13.89
C GLU A 91 15.81 -8.22 13.50
N LEU A 92 15.53 -8.21 12.21
CA LEU A 92 14.16 -8.16 11.71
C LEU A 92 13.48 -9.54 11.66
N GLY A 93 14.23 -10.62 11.93
CA GLY A 93 13.74 -11.99 11.79
C GLY A 93 13.26 -12.29 10.35
N VAL A 94 12.60 -13.42 10.18
CA VAL A 94 11.96 -13.78 8.89
C VAL A 94 10.47 -13.58 8.96
N LEU A 95 9.88 -13.17 7.83
CA LEU A 95 8.44 -13.11 7.69
C LEU A 95 7.85 -14.52 7.75
N TYR A 96 6.88 -14.68 8.59
CA TYR A 96 6.26 -15.93 8.98
C TYR A 96 5.64 -16.70 7.79
N PRO A 97 6.02 -17.95 7.55
CA PRO A 97 5.13 -18.96 6.99
C PRO A 97 4.29 -19.57 8.10
N SER A 98 3.02 -19.79 7.86
CA SER A 98 1.96 -20.10 8.83
C SER A 98 2.12 -21.39 9.66
N GLU A 99 3.30 -21.97 9.77
CA GLU A 99 3.52 -23.27 10.43
C GLU A 99 4.87 -23.39 11.16
N LEU A 100 5.56 -22.27 11.42
CA LEU A 100 6.81 -22.32 12.17
C LEU A 100 6.52 -22.50 13.67
N ALA A 101 7.19 -23.45 14.29
CA ALA A 101 7.22 -23.62 15.74
C ALA A 101 8.65 -23.37 16.26
N THR A 102 8.76 -22.96 17.49
CA THR A 102 10.05 -22.81 18.18
C THR A 102 10.78 -24.16 18.21
N GLY A 103 12.07 -24.14 17.88
CA GLY A 103 12.91 -25.36 17.76
C GLY A 103 12.86 -26.03 16.38
N MET A 104 12.02 -25.56 15.46
CA MET A 104 12.02 -26.05 14.07
C MET A 104 13.29 -25.65 13.34
N ARG A 105 13.76 -26.54 12.47
CA ARG A 105 14.83 -26.25 11.52
C ARG A 105 14.24 -25.99 10.15
N ILE A 106 14.68 -24.91 9.52
CA ILE A 106 14.24 -24.46 8.21
C ILE A 106 15.45 -24.09 7.35
N TYR A 107 15.29 -24.17 6.04
CA TYR A 107 16.29 -23.64 5.13
C TYR A 107 15.99 -22.17 4.83
N VAL A 108 17.04 -21.36 4.88
CA VAL A 108 16.99 -19.92 4.60
C VAL A 108 17.97 -19.57 3.51
N GLU A 109 17.56 -18.59 2.69
CA GLU A 109 18.40 -17.95 1.70
C GLU A 109 18.79 -16.57 2.21
N TYR A 110 20.08 -16.25 2.19
CA TYR A 110 20.61 -14.99 2.68
C TYR A 110 21.57 -14.36 1.68
N ASP A 111 21.76 -13.03 1.76
CA ASP A 111 22.82 -12.34 1.02
C ASP A 111 24.15 -12.53 1.74
N LYS A 112 25.14 -13.15 1.06
CA LYS A 112 26.51 -13.36 1.62
C LYS A 112 27.21 -12.07 1.98
N ARG A 113 26.86 -10.93 1.37
CA ARG A 113 27.42 -9.60 1.71
C ARG A 113 26.74 -8.97 2.91
N ASN A 114 25.47 -9.30 3.13
CA ASN A 114 24.68 -8.81 4.25
C ASN A 114 23.80 -9.94 4.81
N PRO A 115 24.34 -10.81 5.69
CA PRO A 115 23.61 -11.94 6.24
C PRO A 115 22.38 -11.58 7.08
N ASN A 116 22.20 -10.31 7.44
CA ASN A 116 20.95 -9.84 8.06
C ASN A 116 19.79 -9.81 7.06
N LEU A 117 20.10 -9.76 5.75
CA LEU A 117 19.11 -9.86 4.69
C LEU A 117 18.85 -11.33 4.36
N VAL A 118 17.81 -11.89 4.93
CA VAL A 118 17.48 -13.32 4.91
C VAL A 118 16.00 -13.54 4.64
N ARG A 119 15.69 -14.60 3.91
CA ARG A 119 14.33 -15.06 3.67
C ARG A 119 14.23 -16.58 3.82
N VAL A 120 13.03 -17.08 4.09
CA VAL A 120 12.77 -18.52 4.05
C VAL A 120 12.89 -19.00 2.60
N GLN A 121 13.54 -20.14 2.41
CA GLN A 121 13.76 -20.73 1.09
C GLN A 121 12.44 -20.85 0.29
N HIS A 122 12.50 -20.58 -1.01
CA HIS A 122 11.35 -20.52 -1.95
C HIS A 122 10.33 -19.40 -1.70
N ARG A 123 10.57 -18.47 -0.77
CA ARG A 123 9.75 -17.28 -0.59
C ARG A 123 10.35 -16.08 -1.29
N THR A 124 9.71 -15.69 -2.37
CA THR A 124 10.12 -14.54 -3.19
C THR A 124 9.24 -13.31 -2.90
N ALA A 125 9.69 -12.14 -3.34
CA ALA A 125 8.95 -10.88 -3.29
C ALA A 125 7.54 -10.96 -3.89
N LYS A 126 7.26 -11.96 -4.74
CA LYS A 126 5.92 -12.19 -5.32
C LYS A 126 4.82 -12.29 -4.27
N LEU A 127 5.11 -12.84 -3.09
CA LEU A 127 4.14 -12.91 -2.00
C LEU A 127 3.80 -11.54 -1.40
N ALA A 128 4.66 -10.53 -1.53
CA ALA A 128 4.39 -9.18 -1.08
C ALA A 128 3.46 -8.42 -2.04
N ILE A 129 3.40 -8.82 -3.32
CA ILE A 129 2.57 -8.18 -4.34
C ILE A 129 1.09 -8.34 -4.02
N ILE A 130 0.67 -9.50 -3.53
CA ILE A 130 -0.75 -9.79 -3.24
C ILE A 130 -1.31 -8.83 -2.16
N PRO A 131 -0.73 -8.73 -0.94
CA PRO A 131 -1.25 -7.83 0.07
C PRO A 131 -1.10 -6.34 -0.30
N ALA A 132 0.01 -5.95 -0.94
CA ALA A 132 0.20 -4.57 -1.38
C ALA A 132 -0.77 -4.20 -2.52
N GLY A 133 -0.96 -5.11 -3.47
CA GLY A 133 -1.90 -4.93 -4.58
C GLY A 133 -3.35 -4.86 -4.11
N SER A 134 -3.76 -5.74 -3.19
CA SER A 134 -5.12 -5.72 -2.64
C SER A 134 -5.42 -4.43 -1.89
N LEU A 135 -4.47 -3.91 -1.12
CA LEU A 135 -4.62 -2.62 -0.43
C LEU A 135 -4.81 -1.47 -1.42
N ALA A 136 -4.03 -1.45 -2.50
CA ALA A 136 -4.17 -0.44 -3.55
C ALA A 136 -5.55 -0.54 -4.24
N VAL A 137 -5.98 -1.75 -4.64
CA VAL A 137 -7.29 -1.97 -5.29
C VAL A 137 -8.44 -1.53 -4.39
N VAL A 138 -8.45 -1.93 -3.12
CA VAL A 138 -9.47 -1.51 -2.16
C VAL A 138 -9.46 0.01 -1.99
N GLY A 139 -8.27 0.62 -1.87
CA GLY A 139 -8.13 2.08 -1.80
C GLY A 139 -8.75 2.79 -3.00
N TRP A 140 -8.51 2.29 -4.21
CA TRP A 140 -9.10 2.84 -5.43
C TRP A 140 -10.62 2.66 -5.52
N LEU A 141 -11.15 1.51 -5.08
CA LEU A 141 -12.61 1.27 -5.05
C LEU A 141 -13.30 2.21 -4.05
N VAL A 142 -12.73 2.39 -2.87
CA VAL A 142 -13.24 3.34 -1.87
C VAL A 142 -13.19 4.77 -2.40
N ALA A 143 -12.08 5.16 -3.04
CA ALA A 143 -11.94 6.48 -3.65
C ALA A 143 -12.97 6.72 -4.76
N ALA A 144 -13.18 5.75 -5.64
CA ALA A 144 -14.19 5.82 -6.70
C ALA A 144 -15.59 5.98 -6.13
N GLY A 145 -15.94 5.22 -5.10
CA GLY A 145 -17.22 5.34 -4.39
C GLY A 145 -17.39 6.73 -3.74
N ALA A 146 -16.37 7.21 -3.04
CA ALA A 146 -16.38 8.54 -2.43
C ALA A 146 -16.52 9.66 -3.45
N LEU A 147 -15.76 9.63 -4.55
CA LEU A 147 -15.85 10.63 -5.62
C LEU A 147 -17.21 10.62 -6.30
N THR A 148 -17.79 9.43 -6.52
CA THR A 148 -19.14 9.29 -7.07
C THR A 148 -20.18 9.88 -6.10
N GLY A 149 -20.09 9.58 -4.82
CA GLY A 149 -20.96 10.14 -3.79
C GLY A 149 -20.87 11.67 -3.74
N LEU A 150 -19.66 12.23 -3.75
CA LEU A 150 -19.43 13.67 -3.80
C LEU A 150 -20.00 14.32 -5.08
N ALA A 151 -19.93 13.64 -6.23
CA ALA A 151 -20.54 14.13 -7.47
C ALA A 151 -22.06 14.15 -7.41
N LEU A 152 -22.68 13.18 -6.74
CA LEU A 152 -24.13 13.14 -6.53
C LEU A 152 -24.59 14.26 -5.57
N VAL A 153 -23.83 14.52 -4.51
CA VAL A 153 -24.10 15.63 -3.58
C VAL A 153 -24.02 16.98 -4.31
N ASP A 154 -22.98 17.19 -5.09
CA ASP A 154 -22.77 18.39 -5.90
C ASP A 154 -23.97 18.63 -6.83
N LYS A 155 -24.39 17.59 -7.55
CA LYS A 155 -25.58 17.65 -8.43
C LYS A 155 -26.88 17.95 -7.68
N ARG A 156 -27.03 17.51 -6.43
CA ARG A 156 -28.19 17.86 -5.61
C ARG A 156 -28.17 19.33 -5.19
N LEU A 157 -27.01 19.86 -4.82
CA LEU A 157 -26.84 21.27 -4.49
C LEU A 157 -27.18 22.17 -5.66
N ASP A 158 -26.74 21.82 -6.88
CA ASP A 158 -27.05 22.54 -8.10
C ASP A 158 -28.56 22.61 -8.36
N ARG A 159 -29.28 21.51 -8.18
CA ARG A 159 -30.74 21.44 -8.36
C ARG A 159 -31.49 22.31 -7.34
N GLN A 160 -31.05 22.33 -6.10
CA GLN A 160 -31.65 23.15 -5.04
C GLN A 160 -31.48 24.65 -5.35
N LEU A 161 -30.31 25.06 -5.83
CA LEU A 161 -30.05 26.43 -6.20
C LEU A 161 -30.90 26.85 -7.42
N ALA A 162 -31.03 25.97 -8.41
CA ALA A 162 -31.88 26.24 -9.60
C ALA A 162 -33.38 26.39 -9.25
N SER A 163 -33.88 25.54 -8.33
CA SER A 163 -35.28 25.64 -7.88
C SER A 163 -35.53 26.91 -7.06
N ALA A 164 -34.58 27.32 -6.20
CA ALA A 164 -34.69 28.54 -5.41
C ALA A 164 -34.68 29.81 -6.28
N SER A 165 -33.85 29.84 -7.31
CA SER A 165 -33.81 30.98 -8.26
C SER A 165 -35.10 31.12 -9.11
N SER A 166 -35.74 30.01 -9.47
CA SER A 166 -37.02 30.03 -10.20
C SER A 166 -38.18 30.55 -9.36
N GLN A 167 -38.16 30.28 -8.03
CA GLN A 167 -39.21 30.81 -7.13
C GLN A 167 -39.03 32.27 -6.75
N ALA A 168 -37.84 32.82 -6.82
CA ALA A 168 -37.55 34.21 -6.49
C ALA A 168 -37.82 35.16 -7.68
N GLY A 169 -38.02 34.62 -8.91
CA GLY A 169 -38.29 35.37 -10.13
C GLY A 169 -39.77 35.40 -10.57
N SER A 170 -40.67 34.76 -9.82
CA SER A 170 -42.12 34.78 -9.99
C SER A 170 -42.78 35.70 -8.97
#